data_6b8d4593be72cb96ea77283d760d01e3
#
_entry.id   6b8d4593be72cb96ea77283d760d01e3
#
_cell.length_a   1.000
_cell.length_b   1.000
_cell.length_c   1.000
_cell.angle_alpha   90.00
_cell.angle_beta   90.00
_cell.angle_gamma   90.00
#
_symmetry.space_group_name_H-M   'P 1'
#
loop_
_entity.id
_entity.type
_entity.pdbx_description
1 polymer ?
#
loop_
_entity_poly.entity_id
_entity_poly.type
_entity_poly.pdbx_seq_one_letter_code
_entity_poly.pdbx_strand_id
1 'polypeptide(L)'
;MMLGYTLVNLNDELRYFRDTLSCCAPGDLFLFDVSIAQFPATDREKIRSKDPTMQGRFTPAYENWLSGIIHRYCRGSDEVKLTKELAPIGGVPGSYGVDAIATVKMRDRQPDRRFLMWRIRHYEPKLLTDCLTELGWKLVERLDYGRGDKKTMALLLIQKQ
;
A
#
# COMPACT_ATOMS: atom_id res chain seq x y z
N MET A 1 4.28 7.78 15.76
CA MET A 1 3.10 8.07 14.93
C MET A 1 3.46 7.90 13.48
N MET A 2 2.62 7.24 12.69
CA MET A 2 2.81 7.01 11.25
C MET A 2 1.51 7.32 10.52
N LEU A 3 1.49 8.40 9.72
CA LEU A 3 0.32 8.87 8.99
C LEU A 3 0.66 9.04 7.50
N GLY A 4 -0.34 9.15 6.66
CA GLY A 4 -0.17 9.46 5.23
C GLY A 4 0.19 8.25 4.37
N TYR A 5 -0.48 7.14 4.56
CA TYR A 5 -0.28 5.91 3.77
C TYR A 5 1.10 5.24 3.94
N THR A 6 1.84 5.56 4.98
CA THR A 6 3.21 5.02 5.14
C THR A 6 3.20 3.52 5.35
N LEU A 7 2.30 3.00 6.20
CA LEU A 7 2.19 1.56 6.44
C LEU A 7 1.82 0.79 5.18
N VAL A 8 0.88 1.32 4.40
CA VAL A 8 0.36 0.66 3.19
C VAL A 8 1.40 0.52 2.06
N ASN A 9 2.52 1.26 2.16
CA ASN A 9 3.64 1.17 1.23
C ASN A 9 4.74 0.17 1.64
N LEU A 10 4.64 -0.43 2.83
CA LEU A 10 5.61 -1.44 3.26
C LEU A 10 5.43 -2.74 2.46
N ASN A 11 6.54 -3.41 2.18
CA ASN A 11 6.51 -4.72 1.52
C ASN A 11 6.09 -5.83 2.49
N ASP A 12 6.45 -5.68 3.76
CA ASP A 12 6.16 -6.63 4.83
C ASP A 12 5.88 -5.85 6.12
N GLU A 13 4.61 -5.54 6.32
CA GLU A 13 4.14 -4.78 7.47
C GLU A 13 4.24 -5.57 8.78
N LEU A 14 4.04 -6.89 8.74
CA LEU A 14 4.17 -7.72 9.95
C LEU A 14 5.61 -7.77 10.42
N ARG A 15 6.56 -7.83 9.50
CA ARG A 15 7.98 -7.71 9.81
C ARG A 15 8.31 -6.35 10.42
N TYR A 16 7.74 -5.28 9.87
CA TYR A 16 7.90 -3.93 10.46
C TYR A 16 7.44 -3.90 11.92
N PHE A 17 6.24 -4.41 12.21
CA PHE A 17 5.72 -4.46 13.58
C PHE A 17 6.57 -5.35 14.50
N ARG A 18 7.10 -6.46 13.99
CA ARG A 18 7.92 -7.39 14.76
C ARG A 18 9.31 -6.83 15.03
N ASP A 19 9.99 -6.37 13.98
CA ASP A 19 11.42 -6.09 14.03
C ASP A 19 11.71 -4.60 14.34
N THR A 20 10.96 -3.67 13.72
CA THR A 20 11.20 -2.23 13.87
C THR A 20 10.57 -1.68 15.14
N LEU A 21 9.37 -2.14 15.50
CA LEU A 21 8.69 -1.71 16.72
C LEU A 21 8.96 -2.65 17.92
N SER A 22 9.93 -3.54 17.83
CA SER A 22 10.37 -4.38 18.94
C SER A 22 10.98 -3.59 20.11
N CYS A 23 11.50 -2.39 19.81
CA CYS A 23 12.04 -1.49 20.84
C CYS A 23 10.96 -0.80 21.70
N CYS A 24 9.67 -0.89 21.32
CA CYS A 24 8.58 -0.33 22.11
C CYS A 24 8.40 -1.13 23.41
N ALA A 25 8.28 -0.41 24.51
CA ALA A 25 8.03 -0.99 25.84
C ALA A 25 6.53 -1.30 26.03
N PRO A 26 6.18 -2.24 26.91
CA PRO A 26 4.79 -2.42 27.32
C PRO A 26 4.16 -1.11 27.78
N GLY A 27 2.97 -0.81 27.26
CA GLY A 27 2.27 0.45 27.51
C GLY A 27 2.47 1.53 26.45
N ASP A 28 3.51 1.44 25.59
CA ASP A 28 3.74 2.39 24.52
C ASP A 28 2.59 2.37 23.50
N LEU A 29 2.25 3.56 23.01
CA LEU A 29 1.17 3.78 22.05
C LEU A 29 1.72 4.03 20.65
N PHE A 30 1.10 3.40 19.66
CA PHE A 30 1.39 3.64 18.25
C PHE A 30 0.12 3.99 17.48
N LEU A 31 0.16 5.12 16.76
CA LEU A 31 -0.95 5.63 15.95
C LEU A 31 -0.55 5.57 14.47
N PHE A 32 -1.42 4.96 13.65
CA PHE A 32 -1.20 4.88 12.20
C PHE A 32 -2.53 4.79 11.44
N ASP A 33 -2.50 5.13 10.17
CA ASP A 33 -3.64 5.00 9.27
C ASP A 33 -3.46 3.84 8.29
N VAL A 34 -4.59 3.26 7.88
CA VAL A 34 -4.64 2.19 6.88
C VAL A 34 -5.78 2.40 5.90
N SER A 35 -5.60 1.91 4.69
CA SER A 35 -6.69 1.84 3.71
C SER A 35 -7.55 0.60 3.98
N ILE A 36 -8.87 0.79 4.01
CA ILE A 36 -9.84 -0.28 4.25
C ILE A 36 -10.13 -1.03 2.95
N ALA A 37 -10.05 -2.35 2.99
CA ALA A 37 -10.44 -3.21 1.88
C ALA A 37 -11.92 -3.06 1.56
N GLN A 38 -12.24 -2.64 0.35
CA GLN A 38 -13.61 -2.46 -0.12
C GLN A 38 -14.20 -3.76 -0.69
N PHE A 39 -13.36 -4.73 -0.96
CA PHE A 39 -13.71 -6.04 -1.53
C PHE A 39 -12.90 -7.14 -0.86
N PRO A 40 -13.42 -8.38 -0.80
CA PRO A 40 -12.64 -9.53 -0.36
C PRO A 40 -11.38 -9.71 -1.23
N ALA A 41 -10.23 -9.98 -0.63
CA ALA A 41 -8.96 -10.17 -1.35
C ALA A 41 -9.01 -11.31 -2.38
N THR A 42 -9.92 -12.27 -2.19
CA THR A 42 -10.18 -13.40 -3.11
C THR A 42 -10.92 -12.98 -4.38
N ASP A 43 -11.67 -11.88 -4.35
CA ASP A 43 -12.47 -11.40 -5.49
C ASP A 43 -11.64 -10.45 -6.38
N ARG A 44 -10.59 -11.02 -7.00
CA ARG A 44 -9.63 -10.26 -7.81
C ARG A 44 -10.26 -9.57 -9.02
N GLU A 45 -11.31 -10.13 -9.60
CA GLU A 45 -12.02 -9.54 -10.72
C GLU A 45 -12.77 -8.28 -10.30
N LYS A 46 -13.47 -8.34 -9.17
CA LYS A 46 -14.18 -7.20 -8.62
C LYS A 46 -13.22 -6.08 -8.18
N ILE A 47 -12.08 -6.43 -7.59
CA ILE A 47 -11.04 -5.45 -7.27
C ILE A 47 -10.56 -4.76 -8.55
N ARG A 48 -10.23 -5.52 -9.60
CA ARG A 48 -9.79 -4.95 -10.88
C ARG A 48 -10.81 -4.02 -11.52
N SER A 49 -12.09 -4.38 -11.47
CA SER A 49 -13.14 -3.67 -12.18
C SER A 49 -13.82 -2.54 -11.39
N LYS A 50 -13.75 -2.55 -10.06
CA LYS A 50 -14.53 -1.63 -9.21
C LYS A 50 -13.73 -0.90 -8.14
N ASP A 51 -12.52 -1.36 -7.79
CA ASP A 51 -11.72 -0.67 -6.78
C ASP A 51 -11.24 0.70 -7.30
N PRO A 52 -11.56 1.81 -6.61
CA PRO A 52 -11.17 3.14 -7.05
C PRO A 52 -9.66 3.32 -7.22
N THR A 53 -8.86 2.60 -6.42
CA THR A 53 -7.39 2.64 -6.52
C THR A 53 -6.93 2.02 -7.83
N MET A 54 -7.57 0.92 -8.27
CA MET A 54 -7.29 0.28 -9.55
C MET A 54 -7.79 1.12 -10.73
N GLN A 55 -9.02 1.64 -10.63
CA GLN A 55 -9.70 2.35 -11.72
C GLN A 55 -9.22 3.79 -11.91
N GLY A 56 -8.70 4.41 -10.86
CA GLY A 56 -8.20 5.78 -10.93
C GLY A 56 -7.07 5.90 -11.95
N ARG A 57 -7.13 6.90 -12.81
CA ARG A 57 -6.03 7.23 -13.73
C ARG A 57 -4.96 8.04 -13.03
N PHE A 58 -3.75 7.91 -13.48
CA PHE A 58 -2.72 8.88 -13.13
C PHE A 58 -3.05 10.23 -13.76
N THR A 59 -2.78 11.31 -13.05
CA THR A 59 -2.93 12.64 -13.67
C THR A 59 -1.78 12.88 -14.66
N PRO A 60 -2.00 13.60 -15.75
CA PRO A 60 -0.92 13.93 -16.70
C PRO A 60 0.29 14.60 -16.04
N ALA A 61 0.04 15.46 -15.04
CA ALA A 61 1.12 16.09 -14.27
C ALA A 61 1.97 15.07 -13.51
N TYR A 62 1.33 14.06 -12.89
CA TYR A 62 2.03 12.99 -12.19
C TYR A 62 2.80 12.09 -13.16
N GLU A 63 2.20 11.72 -14.28
CA GLU A 63 2.86 10.93 -15.33
C GLU A 63 4.10 11.64 -15.88
N ASN A 64 3.99 12.92 -16.20
CA ASN A 64 5.11 13.73 -16.70
C ASN A 64 6.22 13.86 -15.65
N TRP A 65 5.86 14.13 -14.40
CA TRP A 65 6.84 14.25 -13.31
C TRP A 65 7.60 12.94 -13.12
N LEU A 66 6.88 11.81 -13.07
CA LEU A 66 7.47 10.50 -12.85
C LEU A 66 8.33 10.05 -14.02
N SER A 67 7.85 10.26 -15.26
CA SER A 67 8.60 9.97 -16.47
C SER A 67 9.90 10.77 -16.52
N GLY A 68 9.87 12.05 -16.13
CA GLY A 68 11.06 12.89 -16.04
C GLY A 68 12.11 12.36 -15.07
N ILE A 69 11.68 11.89 -13.90
CA ILE A 69 12.57 11.23 -12.93
C ILE A 69 13.18 9.97 -13.53
N ILE A 70 12.35 9.11 -14.14
CA ILE A 70 12.82 7.85 -14.71
C ILE A 70 13.81 8.10 -15.83
N HIS A 71 13.54 9.01 -16.76
CA HIS A 71 14.45 9.35 -17.85
C HIS A 71 15.79 9.88 -17.34
N ARG A 72 15.79 10.61 -16.24
CA ARG A 72 17.01 11.11 -15.63
C ARG A 72 17.90 9.99 -15.07
N TYR A 73 17.32 8.95 -14.49
CA TYR A 73 18.07 7.85 -13.85
C TYR A 73 18.22 6.62 -14.74
N CYS A 74 17.33 6.40 -15.69
CA CYS A 74 17.41 5.32 -16.68
C CYS A 74 17.97 5.86 -18.01
N ARG A 75 19.28 5.97 -18.10
CA ARG A 75 19.93 6.38 -19.37
C ARG A 75 19.58 5.38 -20.48
N GLY A 76 19.24 5.89 -21.66
CA GLY A 76 18.81 5.06 -22.79
C GLY A 76 17.33 4.66 -22.76
N SER A 77 16.53 5.21 -21.83
CA SER A 77 15.08 5.05 -21.87
C SER A 77 14.47 5.79 -23.06
N ASP A 78 13.46 5.18 -23.70
CA ASP A 78 12.72 5.73 -24.82
C ASP A 78 11.31 6.16 -24.39
N GLU A 79 10.57 5.23 -23.82
CA GLU A 79 9.20 5.43 -23.38
C GLU A 79 9.02 4.94 -21.95
N VAL A 80 8.19 5.64 -21.16
CA VAL A 80 7.76 5.23 -19.82
C VAL A 80 6.26 5.06 -19.83
N LYS A 81 5.79 3.84 -19.50
CA LYS A 81 4.37 3.53 -19.37
C LYS A 81 4.05 3.21 -17.93
N LEU A 82 3.07 3.91 -17.35
CA LEU A 82 2.56 3.64 -16.02
C LEU A 82 1.33 2.73 -16.09
N THR A 83 1.33 1.69 -15.28
CA THR A 83 0.22 0.73 -15.14
C THR A 83 -0.07 0.47 -13.68
N LYS A 84 -1.28 -0.02 -13.41
CA LYS A 84 -1.65 -0.52 -12.09
C LYS A 84 -1.88 -2.02 -12.15
N GLU A 85 -1.36 -2.72 -11.18
CA GLU A 85 -1.45 -4.18 -11.10
C GLU A 85 -1.83 -4.60 -9.70
N LEU A 86 -2.52 -5.74 -9.57
CA LEU A 86 -2.74 -6.33 -8.27
C LEU A 86 -1.44 -6.91 -7.74
N ALA A 87 -1.01 -6.40 -6.61
CA ALA A 87 0.16 -6.91 -5.90
C ALA A 87 -0.02 -8.39 -5.51
N PRO A 88 1.08 -9.11 -5.27
CA PRO A 88 1.04 -10.37 -4.55
C PRO A 88 0.32 -10.21 -3.20
N ILE A 89 -0.33 -11.28 -2.75
CA ILE A 89 -1.00 -11.28 -1.44
C ILE A 89 0.04 -11.02 -0.35
N GLY A 90 -0.28 -10.09 0.55
CA GLY A 90 0.60 -9.71 1.66
C GLY A 90 0.56 -10.70 2.82
N GLY A 91 1.36 -10.42 3.86
CA GLY A 91 1.41 -11.25 5.09
C GLY A 91 0.14 -11.16 5.93
N VAL A 92 -0.65 -10.08 5.81
CA VAL A 92 -1.91 -9.93 6.55
C VAL A 92 -3.05 -10.61 5.79
N PRO A 93 -3.73 -11.59 6.39
CA PRO A 93 -4.90 -12.24 5.78
C PRO A 93 -5.97 -11.23 5.36
N GLY A 94 -6.66 -11.52 4.25
CA GLY A 94 -7.73 -10.66 3.74
C GLY A 94 -7.26 -9.33 3.14
N SER A 95 -5.97 -9.03 3.15
CA SER A 95 -5.41 -7.84 2.50
C SER A 95 -5.18 -8.07 1.01
N TYR A 96 -5.27 -6.99 0.23
CA TYR A 96 -4.78 -6.95 -1.15
C TYR A 96 -4.01 -5.66 -1.40
N GLY A 97 -3.15 -5.68 -2.39
CA GLY A 97 -2.36 -4.52 -2.78
C GLY A 97 -2.62 -4.10 -4.21
N VAL A 98 -2.46 -2.81 -4.47
CA VAL A 98 -2.41 -2.23 -5.80
C VAL A 98 -1.03 -1.62 -6.00
N ASP A 99 -0.31 -2.13 -6.99
CA ASP A 99 1.02 -1.66 -7.37
C ASP A 99 0.91 -0.68 -8.55
N ALA A 100 1.57 0.46 -8.44
CA ALA A 100 1.89 1.29 -9.60
C ALA A 100 3.24 0.85 -10.15
N ILE A 101 3.23 0.42 -11.40
CA ILE A 101 4.41 -0.08 -12.10
C ILE A 101 4.76 0.87 -13.23
N ALA A 102 6.01 1.29 -13.26
CA ALA A 102 6.59 1.94 -14.43
C ALA A 102 7.30 0.90 -15.30
N THR A 103 6.83 0.71 -16.52
CA THR A 103 7.52 -0.07 -17.53
C THR A 103 8.28 0.90 -18.42
N VAL A 104 9.60 0.73 -18.49
CA VAL A 104 10.52 1.60 -19.21
C VAL A 104 11.03 0.84 -20.42
N LYS A 105 10.63 1.31 -21.60
CA LYS A 105 11.17 0.81 -22.86
C LYS A 105 12.57 1.33 -23.05
N MET A 106 13.50 0.42 -23.28
CA MET A 106 14.90 0.76 -23.48
C MET A 106 15.22 0.84 -24.97
N ARG A 107 16.15 1.74 -25.35
CA ARG A 107 16.72 1.82 -26.70
C ARG A 107 17.60 0.60 -26.97
N ASP A 108 17.99 0.45 -28.23
CA ASP A 108 19.00 -0.52 -28.67
C ASP A 108 18.69 -1.98 -28.34
N ARG A 109 17.41 -2.38 -28.42
CA ARG A 109 16.93 -3.75 -28.15
C ARG A 109 17.26 -4.30 -26.77
N GLN A 110 17.56 -3.44 -25.81
CA GLN A 110 17.67 -3.86 -24.42
C GLN A 110 16.29 -4.27 -23.87
N PRO A 111 16.23 -5.21 -22.93
CA PRO A 111 14.97 -5.62 -22.33
C PRO A 111 14.33 -4.46 -21.57
N ASP A 112 13.01 -4.37 -21.63
CA ASP A 112 12.24 -3.40 -20.85
C ASP A 112 12.53 -3.58 -19.36
N ARG A 113 12.58 -2.46 -18.65
CA ARG A 113 12.78 -2.44 -17.20
C ARG A 113 11.47 -2.12 -16.51
N ARG A 114 11.21 -2.81 -15.40
CA ARG A 114 10.01 -2.57 -14.60
C ARG A 114 10.41 -2.10 -13.20
N PHE A 115 9.73 -1.05 -12.73
CA PHE A 115 9.96 -0.47 -11.42
C PHE A 115 8.66 -0.39 -10.64
N LEU A 116 8.66 -0.89 -9.42
CA LEU A 116 7.59 -0.62 -8.47
C LEU A 116 7.74 0.83 -8.00
N MET A 117 6.77 1.66 -8.33
CA MET A 117 6.77 3.08 -7.97
C MET A 117 6.18 3.31 -6.59
N TRP A 118 5.05 2.69 -6.33
CA TRP A 118 4.41 2.63 -5.02
C TRP A 118 3.47 1.43 -4.94
N ARG A 119 3.11 1.08 -3.73
CA ARG A 119 2.11 0.07 -3.40
C ARG A 119 1.11 0.67 -2.42
N ILE A 120 -0.18 0.48 -2.65
CA ILE A 120 -1.21 0.76 -1.66
C ILE A 120 -1.81 -0.59 -1.25
N ARG A 121 -1.74 -0.91 0.04
CA ARG A 121 -2.40 -2.07 0.61
C ARG A 121 -3.73 -1.67 1.23
N HIS A 122 -4.72 -2.51 1.02
CA HIS A 122 -6.04 -2.42 1.61
C HIS A 122 -6.21 -3.57 2.59
N TYR A 123 -6.64 -3.26 3.80
CA TYR A 123 -6.76 -4.22 4.89
C TYR A 123 -8.21 -4.42 5.27
N GLU A 124 -8.57 -5.64 5.63
CA GLU A 124 -9.72 -5.89 6.46
C GLU A 124 -9.29 -5.58 7.91
N PRO A 125 -9.85 -4.52 8.56
CA PRO A 125 -9.28 -4.01 9.81
C PRO A 125 -9.29 -5.00 10.95
N LYS A 126 -10.31 -5.89 11.00
CA LYS A 126 -10.36 -6.92 12.03
C LYS A 126 -9.21 -7.91 11.88
N LEU A 127 -8.97 -8.42 10.68
CA LEU A 127 -7.89 -9.38 10.43
C LEU A 127 -6.51 -8.74 10.68
N LEU A 128 -6.34 -7.45 10.34
CA LEU A 128 -5.12 -6.72 10.68
C LEU A 128 -4.92 -6.64 12.20
N THR A 129 -5.95 -6.27 12.95
CA THR A 129 -5.84 -6.18 14.41
C THR A 129 -5.64 -7.54 15.09
N ASP A 130 -6.20 -8.61 14.55
CA ASP A 130 -5.94 -9.97 15.03
C ASP A 130 -4.44 -10.32 14.88
N CYS A 131 -3.85 -10.05 13.68
CA CYS A 131 -2.41 -10.23 13.46
C CYS A 131 -1.55 -9.37 14.39
N LEU A 132 -1.94 -8.12 14.64
CA LEU A 132 -1.22 -7.24 15.55
C LEU A 132 -1.29 -7.74 17.00
N THR A 133 -2.42 -8.34 17.40
CA THR A 133 -2.58 -8.95 18.72
C THR A 133 -1.61 -10.12 18.89
N GLU A 134 -1.42 -10.96 17.88
CA GLU A 134 -0.43 -12.04 17.88
C GLU A 134 1.02 -11.52 18.01
N LEU A 135 1.27 -10.28 17.59
CA LEU A 135 2.57 -9.61 17.73
C LEU A 135 2.70 -8.81 19.04
N GLY A 136 1.76 -8.96 19.98
CA GLY A 136 1.77 -8.31 21.28
C GLY A 136 1.30 -6.84 21.22
N TRP A 137 0.39 -6.50 20.31
CA TRP A 137 -0.25 -5.19 20.23
C TRP A 137 -1.75 -5.32 20.47
N LYS A 138 -2.33 -4.44 21.26
CA LYS A 138 -3.76 -4.37 21.52
C LYS A 138 -4.36 -3.14 20.86
N LEU A 139 -5.46 -3.31 20.13
CA LEU A 139 -6.25 -2.18 19.64
C LEU A 139 -6.86 -1.42 20.82
N VAL A 140 -6.57 -0.12 20.92
CA VAL A 140 -7.13 0.80 21.91
C VAL A 140 -8.34 1.51 21.34
N GLU A 141 -8.18 2.08 20.11
CA GLU A 141 -9.22 2.85 19.45
C GLU A 141 -9.11 2.72 17.93
N ARG A 142 -10.26 2.83 17.27
CA ARG A 142 -10.38 2.86 15.81
C ARG A 142 -11.33 3.96 15.40
N LEU A 143 -10.89 4.79 14.45
CA LEU A 143 -11.70 5.82 13.81
C LEU A 143 -11.73 5.58 12.30
N ASP A 144 -12.90 5.23 11.77
CA ASP A 144 -13.10 5.08 10.33
C ASP A 144 -13.49 6.41 9.69
N TYR A 145 -12.83 6.78 8.61
CA TYR A 145 -13.08 8.01 7.88
C TYR A 145 -13.02 7.81 6.36
N GLY A 146 -13.46 8.81 5.59
CA GLY A 146 -13.50 8.76 4.13
C GLY A 146 -14.29 9.92 3.54
N ARG A 147 -14.61 9.84 2.26
CA ARG A 147 -15.44 10.83 1.57
C ARG A 147 -16.90 10.40 1.54
N GLY A 148 -17.79 11.28 1.99
CA GLY A 148 -19.24 10.99 2.10
C GLY A 148 -19.47 9.79 3.02
N ASP A 149 -20.38 8.91 2.62
CA ASP A 149 -20.76 7.74 3.41
C ASP A 149 -19.78 6.57 3.33
N LYS A 150 -18.76 6.67 2.44
CA LYS A 150 -17.77 5.60 2.25
C LYS A 150 -16.62 5.76 3.21
N LYS A 151 -16.48 4.81 4.12
CA LYS A 151 -15.32 4.67 4.98
C LYS A 151 -14.23 3.91 4.22
N THR A 152 -13.21 4.61 3.77
CA THR A 152 -12.10 4.03 2.98
C THR A 152 -10.79 3.98 3.72
N MET A 153 -10.74 4.60 4.89
CA MET A 153 -9.57 4.69 5.75
C MET A 153 -9.93 4.39 7.19
N ALA A 154 -9.03 3.83 7.94
CA ALA A 154 -9.12 3.71 9.38
C ALA A 154 -7.87 4.27 10.04
N LEU A 155 -8.05 5.05 11.09
CA LEU A 155 -7.01 5.46 12.02
C LEU A 155 -7.05 4.48 13.20
N LEU A 156 -5.93 3.83 13.48
CA LEU A 156 -5.80 2.81 14.52
C LEU A 156 -4.82 3.29 15.59
N LEU A 157 -5.27 3.30 16.82
CA LEU A 157 -4.43 3.46 18.01
C LEU A 157 -4.25 2.09 18.66
N ILE A 158 -2.99 1.64 18.72
CA ILE A 158 -2.63 0.36 19.35
C ILE A 158 -1.66 0.59 20.51
N GLN A 159 -1.68 -0.32 21.47
CA GLN A 159 -0.81 -0.31 22.63
C GLN A 159 0.02 -1.58 22.69
N LYS A 160 1.31 -1.45 22.97
CA LYS A 160 2.20 -2.59 23.23
C LYS A 160 1.80 -3.27 24.54
N GLN A 161 1.67 -4.61 24.51
CA GLN A 161 1.36 -5.46 25.65
C GLN A 161 2.62 -5.96 26.33
#